data_095737f0a961792e3c6159fcf771e457
#
_entry.id   095737f0a961792e3c6159fcf771e457
#
_cell.length_a   1.000
_cell.length_b   1.000
_cell.length_c   1.000
_cell.angle_alpha   90.00
_cell.angle_beta   90.00
_cell.angle_gamma   90.00
#
_symmetry.space_group_name_H-M   'P 1'
#
loop_
_entity.id
_entity.type
_entity.pdbx_description
1 polymer ?
#
loop_
_entity_poly.entity_id
_entity_poly.type
_entity_poly.pdbx_seq_one_letter_code
_entity_poly.pdbx_strand_id
1 'polypeptide(L)'
;MKTETSIATWGLTRTLLTCGIVAGPLYIILGFIQMASRPGFDITRHSLSLLANGDLGWIQILNFLVTGILLIAGAIGMKRVLKSGPDSRWAPRMLGLYGLGLVGASIFSADPALGFPPGTPLENNPISWHGMLHFIVGTIGFIGFIVACFMLARRFNSLQRPGWAWYSLITGVLFLASFVGIASGSKGPVSLFFAIAVVLGFTWISALLSSLKAEIE
;
A
#
# COMPACT_ATOMS: atom_id res chain seq x y z
N MET A 1 -13.23 32.37 -19.92
CA MET A 1 -13.81 31.67 -18.77
C MET A 1 -13.74 30.13 -18.87
N LYS A 2 -14.08 29.45 -19.98
CA LYS A 2 -13.95 27.98 -20.11
C LYS A 2 -12.50 27.45 -20.12
N THR A 3 -11.53 28.22 -20.55
CA THR A 3 -10.11 27.83 -20.63
C THR A 3 -9.41 27.86 -19.27
N GLU A 4 -9.67 28.83 -18.42
CA GLU A 4 -9.05 28.95 -17.09
C GLU A 4 -9.52 27.86 -16.11
N THR A 5 -10.81 27.54 -16.12
CA THR A 5 -11.36 26.43 -15.33
C THR A 5 -10.82 25.07 -15.78
N SER A 6 -10.51 24.90 -17.07
CA SER A 6 -9.88 23.67 -17.59
C SER A 6 -8.42 23.55 -17.11
N ILE A 7 -7.64 24.61 -17.18
CA ILE A 7 -6.23 24.63 -16.73
C ILE A 7 -6.13 24.34 -15.23
N ALA A 8 -6.99 24.97 -14.40
CA ALA A 8 -7.03 24.76 -12.97
C ALA A 8 -7.40 23.32 -12.58
N THR A 9 -8.34 22.69 -13.31
CA THR A 9 -8.74 21.29 -13.07
C THR A 9 -7.65 20.30 -13.42
N TRP A 10 -6.86 20.52 -14.47
CA TRP A 10 -5.71 19.69 -14.81
C TRP A 10 -4.56 19.86 -13.83
N GLY A 11 -4.29 21.09 -13.36
CA GLY A 11 -3.31 21.36 -12.31
C GLY A 11 -3.59 20.53 -11.04
N LEU A 12 -4.82 20.58 -10.54
CA LEU A 12 -5.23 19.77 -9.39
C LEU A 12 -5.07 18.26 -9.64
N THR A 13 -5.44 17.78 -10.83
CA THR A 13 -5.31 16.35 -11.16
C THR A 13 -3.84 15.91 -11.16
N ARG A 14 -2.93 16.70 -11.69
CA ARG A 14 -1.48 16.45 -11.64
C ARG A 14 -0.95 16.40 -10.21
N THR A 15 -1.36 17.34 -9.37
CA THR A 15 -0.99 17.35 -7.95
C THR A 15 -1.47 16.10 -7.23
N LEU A 16 -2.72 15.68 -7.41
CA LEU A 16 -3.28 14.48 -6.82
C LEU A 16 -2.54 13.22 -7.26
N LEU A 17 -2.21 13.09 -8.55
CA LEU A 17 -1.40 11.98 -9.05
C LEU A 17 0.00 12.00 -8.46
N THR A 18 0.64 13.18 -8.36
CA THR A 18 1.97 13.33 -7.76
C THR A 18 1.98 12.91 -6.30
N CYS A 19 0.94 13.23 -5.52
CA CYS A 19 0.80 12.71 -4.15
C CYS A 19 0.87 11.18 -4.12
N GLY A 20 0.11 10.49 -4.98
CA GLY A 20 0.14 9.04 -5.04
C GLY A 20 1.47 8.46 -5.55
N ILE A 21 2.15 9.16 -6.47
CA ILE A 21 3.49 8.79 -6.96
C ILE A 21 4.51 8.81 -5.82
N VAL A 22 4.47 9.83 -4.98
CA VAL A 22 5.42 10.02 -3.86
C VAL A 22 5.15 9.04 -2.70
N ALA A 23 3.92 8.55 -2.56
CA ALA A 23 3.53 7.63 -1.50
C ALA A 23 4.43 6.38 -1.42
N GLY A 24 4.75 5.77 -2.58
CA GLY A 24 5.57 4.58 -2.65
C GLY A 24 7.00 4.80 -2.15
N PRO A 25 7.77 5.71 -2.75
CA PRO A 25 9.12 6.05 -2.28
C PRO A 25 9.16 6.44 -0.80
N LEU A 26 8.20 7.24 -0.33
CA LEU A 26 8.13 7.64 1.09
C LEU A 26 8.00 6.41 2.00
N TYR A 27 7.03 5.54 1.73
CA TYR A 27 6.81 4.34 2.54
C TYR A 27 8.03 3.43 2.58
N ILE A 28 8.61 3.18 1.41
CA ILE A 28 9.76 2.28 1.23
C ILE A 28 10.99 2.84 1.96
N ILE A 29 11.35 4.09 1.72
CA ILE A 29 12.54 4.71 2.31
C ILE A 29 12.44 4.74 3.84
N LEU A 30 11.31 5.21 4.38
CA LEU A 30 11.10 5.23 5.84
C LEU A 30 11.07 3.82 6.43
N GLY A 31 10.50 2.84 5.72
CA GLY A 31 10.52 1.43 6.12
C GLY A 31 11.96 0.89 6.21
N PHE A 32 12.76 1.11 5.17
CA PHE A 32 14.17 0.66 5.15
C PHE A 32 15.03 1.32 6.24
N ILE A 33 14.87 2.63 6.44
CA ILE A 33 15.60 3.34 7.51
C ILE A 33 15.26 2.73 8.87
N GLN A 34 13.98 2.48 9.13
CA GLN A 34 13.54 1.87 10.40
C GLN A 34 14.06 0.44 10.55
N MET A 35 13.97 -0.40 9.52
CA MET A 35 14.51 -1.76 9.56
C MET A 35 16.01 -1.79 9.90
N ALA A 36 16.78 -0.85 9.35
CA ALA A 36 18.21 -0.78 9.58
C ALA A 36 18.59 -0.19 10.95
N SER A 37 17.73 0.65 11.53
CA SER A 37 18.04 1.40 12.77
C SER A 37 17.37 0.85 14.03
N ARG A 38 16.38 -0.06 13.91
CA ARG A 38 15.64 -0.58 15.06
C ARG A 38 16.28 -1.84 15.65
N PRO A 39 16.82 -1.78 16.87
CA PRO A 39 17.41 -2.94 17.52
C PRO A 39 16.41 -4.10 17.65
N GLY A 40 16.86 -5.30 17.29
CA GLY A 40 16.05 -6.52 17.39
C GLY A 40 15.03 -6.72 16.26
N PHE A 41 14.92 -5.80 15.30
CA PHE A 41 14.07 -6.01 14.13
C PHE A 41 14.74 -6.96 13.14
N ASP A 42 14.01 -7.99 12.72
CA ASP A 42 14.43 -9.00 11.74
C ASP A 42 13.32 -9.18 10.70
N ILE A 43 13.56 -8.71 9.48
CA ILE A 43 12.58 -8.74 8.38
C ILE A 43 12.17 -10.16 7.98
N THR A 44 12.97 -11.18 8.30
CA THR A 44 12.61 -12.58 8.02
C THR A 44 11.53 -13.10 8.96
N ARG A 45 11.33 -12.43 10.09
CA ARG A 45 10.39 -12.81 11.16
C ARG A 45 9.31 -11.77 11.40
N HIS A 46 9.66 -10.51 11.29
CA HIS A 46 8.82 -9.37 11.67
C HIS A 46 8.19 -8.72 10.45
N SER A 47 6.87 -8.57 10.46
CA SER A 47 6.19 -7.73 9.47
C SER A 47 6.53 -6.25 9.70
N LEU A 48 6.49 -5.44 8.61
CA LEU A 48 6.77 -4.01 8.69
C LEU A 48 5.83 -3.26 9.66
N SER A 49 4.64 -3.78 9.90
CA SER A 49 3.69 -3.19 10.84
C SER A 49 4.16 -3.26 12.30
N LEU A 50 5.00 -4.22 12.66
CA LEU A 50 5.58 -4.29 14.00
C LEU A 50 6.48 -3.09 14.31
N LEU A 51 7.03 -2.42 13.29
CA LEU A 51 7.77 -1.16 13.46
C LEU A 51 6.94 -0.04 14.12
N ALA A 52 5.61 -0.15 14.15
CA ALA A 52 4.73 0.77 14.87
C ALA A 52 4.80 0.60 16.41
N ASN A 53 5.60 -0.32 16.92
CA ASN A 53 5.77 -0.57 18.36
C ASN A 53 7.08 0.00 18.90
N GLY A 54 7.17 0.16 20.25
CA GLY A 54 8.32 0.71 20.97
C GLY A 54 8.48 2.22 20.79
N ASP A 55 9.56 2.79 21.37
CA ASP A 55 9.75 4.25 21.49
C ASP A 55 9.74 5.01 20.16
N LEU A 56 10.21 4.39 19.08
CA LEU A 56 10.22 4.97 17.74
C LEU A 56 9.02 4.51 16.87
N GLY A 57 8.04 3.82 17.46
CA GLY A 57 6.87 3.31 16.73
C GLY A 57 6.06 4.40 16.04
N TRP A 58 6.05 5.61 16.58
CA TRP A 58 5.39 6.78 16.00
C TRP A 58 5.85 7.10 14.58
N ILE A 59 7.09 6.75 14.21
CA ILE A 59 7.62 6.96 12.84
C ILE A 59 6.83 6.10 11.85
N GLN A 60 6.60 4.83 12.19
CA GLN A 60 5.82 3.94 11.31
C GLN A 60 4.33 4.30 11.31
N ILE A 61 3.80 4.76 12.44
CA ILE A 61 2.42 5.27 12.53
C ILE A 61 2.25 6.45 11.58
N LEU A 62 3.15 7.44 11.61
CA LEU A 62 3.14 8.57 10.68
C LEU A 62 3.35 8.12 9.23
N ASN A 63 4.24 7.14 9.00
CA ASN A 63 4.45 6.57 7.66
C ASN A 63 3.14 5.98 7.10
N PHE A 64 2.40 5.20 7.88
CA PHE A 64 1.08 4.68 7.50
C PHE A 64 0.09 5.82 7.21
N LEU A 65 -0.02 6.79 8.12
CA LEU A 65 -0.99 7.88 7.99
C LEU A 65 -0.74 8.71 6.73
N VAL A 66 0.49 9.19 6.57
CA VAL A 66 0.85 10.07 5.45
C VAL A 66 0.76 9.32 4.13
N THR A 67 1.31 8.10 4.07
CA THR A 67 1.23 7.27 2.86
C THR A 67 -0.22 6.96 2.49
N GLY A 68 -1.07 6.63 3.47
CA GLY A 68 -2.49 6.37 3.24
C GLY A 68 -3.23 7.58 2.65
N ILE A 69 -3.00 8.79 3.20
CA ILE A 69 -3.57 10.04 2.68
C ILE A 69 -3.10 10.31 1.25
N LEU A 70 -1.80 10.16 1.00
CA LEU A 70 -1.21 10.34 -0.33
C LEU A 70 -1.78 9.35 -1.36
N LEU A 71 -2.01 8.10 -0.97
CA LEU A 71 -2.65 7.09 -1.83
C LEU A 71 -4.12 7.44 -2.13
N ILE A 72 -4.87 7.91 -1.15
CA ILE A 72 -6.25 8.38 -1.36
C ILE A 72 -6.27 9.53 -2.35
N ALA A 73 -5.36 10.50 -2.19
CA ALA A 73 -5.22 11.60 -3.15
C ALA A 73 -4.89 11.07 -4.56
N GLY A 74 -3.92 10.14 -4.67
CA GLY A 74 -3.57 9.49 -5.94
C GLY A 74 -4.75 8.75 -6.58
N ALA A 75 -5.56 8.04 -5.79
CA ALA A 75 -6.76 7.36 -6.24
C ALA A 75 -7.83 8.34 -6.78
N ILE A 76 -7.98 9.51 -6.14
CA ILE A 76 -8.84 10.58 -6.64
C ILE A 76 -8.31 11.14 -7.97
N GLY A 77 -6.99 11.36 -8.08
CA GLY A 77 -6.35 11.77 -9.32
C GLY A 77 -6.56 10.75 -10.45
N MET A 78 -6.34 9.46 -10.16
CA MET A 78 -6.57 8.35 -11.08
C MET A 78 -8.02 8.31 -11.59
N LYS A 79 -9.02 8.50 -10.71
CA LYS A 79 -10.44 8.55 -11.10
C LYS A 79 -10.74 9.68 -12.09
N ARG A 80 -10.01 10.79 -12.02
CA ARG A 80 -10.19 11.93 -12.92
C ARG A 80 -9.63 11.67 -14.32
N VAL A 81 -8.60 10.81 -14.43
CA VAL A 81 -7.96 10.46 -15.71
C VAL A 81 -8.67 9.29 -16.39
N LEU A 82 -9.06 8.25 -15.65
CA LEU A 82 -9.74 7.08 -16.19
C LEU A 82 -11.19 7.40 -16.55
N LYS A 83 -11.48 7.67 -17.85
CA LYS A 83 -12.77 8.19 -18.31
C LYS A 83 -13.78 7.13 -18.72
N SER A 84 -13.39 5.90 -19.05
CA SER A 84 -14.27 4.90 -19.65
C SER A 84 -14.10 3.49 -19.08
N GLY A 85 -15.19 2.72 -19.15
CA GLY A 85 -15.25 1.32 -18.71
C GLY A 85 -15.51 1.13 -17.20
N PRO A 86 -15.90 -0.07 -16.77
CA PRO A 86 -16.20 -0.38 -15.37
C PRO A 86 -14.99 -0.18 -14.44
N ASP A 87 -13.80 -0.46 -14.95
CA ASP A 87 -12.56 -0.34 -14.20
C ASP A 87 -12.20 1.13 -13.88
N SER A 88 -12.67 2.09 -14.68
CA SER A 88 -12.48 3.54 -14.41
C SER A 88 -13.19 4.00 -13.14
N ARG A 89 -14.23 3.29 -12.72
CA ARG A 89 -14.99 3.59 -11.51
C ARG A 89 -14.48 2.85 -10.28
N TRP A 90 -14.13 1.57 -10.43
CA TRP A 90 -13.86 0.70 -9.31
C TRP A 90 -12.38 0.59 -8.97
N ALA A 91 -11.47 0.54 -9.95
CA ALA A 91 -10.05 0.44 -9.67
C ALA A 91 -9.52 1.61 -8.80
N PRO A 92 -9.89 2.89 -9.05
CA PRO A 92 -9.51 3.98 -8.15
C PRO A 92 -10.10 3.84 -6.74
N ARG A 93 -11.33 3.32 -6.61
CA ARG A 93 -11.95 3.10 -5.30
C ARG A 93 -11.23 2.02 -4.51
N MET A 94 -10.84 0.94 -5.19
CA MET A 94 -10.07 -0.16 -4.59
C MET A 94 -8.68 0.30 -4.16
N LEU A 95 -8.02 1.15 -4.96
CA LEU A 95 -6.75 1.78 -4.55
C LEU A 95 -6.96 2.74 -3.36
N GLY A 96 -8.04 3.51 -3.36
CA GLY A 96 -8.42 4.36 -2.22
C GLY A 96 -8.70 3.57 -0.95
N LEU A 97 -9.32 2.38 -1.07
CA LEU A 97 -9.56 1.46 0.04
C LEU A 97 -8.24 0.96 0.65
N TYR A 98 -7.22 0.70 -0.17
CA TYR A 98 -5.87 0.41 0.32
C TYR A 98 -5.30 1.58 1.14
N GLY A 99 -5.44 2.81 0.64
CA GLY A 99 -5.05 4.01 1.39
C GLY A 99 -5.80 4.15 2.73
N LEU A 100 -7.11 3.88 2.75
CA LEU A 100 -7.91 3.86 3.99
C LEU A 100 -7.44 2.76 4.96
N GLY A 101 -7.06 1.59 4.45
CA GLY A 101 -6.46 0.52 5.26
C GLY A 101 -5.18 0.97 5.98
N LEU A 102 -4.30 1.73 5.29
CA LEU A 102 -3.10 2.30 5.92
C LEU A 102 -3.44 3.37 6.96
N VAL A 103 -4.40 4.25 6.69
CA VAL A 103 -4.89 5.21 7.70
C VAL A 103 -5.46 4.45 8.91
N GLY A 104 -6.24 3.40 8.70
CA GLY A 104 -6.73 2.54 9.79
C GLY A 104 -5.59 1.89 10.57
N ALA A 105 -4.55 1.40 9.88
CA ALA A 105 -3.37 0.82 10.52
C ALA A 105 -2.53 1.84 11.33
N SER A 106 -2.64 3.13 11.03
CA SER A 106 -2.04 4.19 11.86
C SER A 106 -2.81 4.47 13.13
N ILE A 107 -4.10 4.19 13.16
CA ILE A 107 -4.97 4.37 14.33
C ILE A 107 -4.90 3.12 15.24
N PHE A 108 -4.96 1.95 14.63
CA PHE A 108 -4.90 0.66 15.31
C PHE A 108 -3.52 0.03 15.07
N SER A 109 -2.63 0.10 16.06
CA SER A 109 -1.29 -0.48 15.93
C SER A 109 -1.34 -2.00 16.04
N ALA A 110 -0.45 -2.68 15.31
CA ALA A 110 -0.21 -4.11 15.51
C ALA A 110 0.33 -4.38 16.91
N ASP A 111 -0.03 -5.52 17.49
CA ASP A 111 0.52 -5.91 18.78
C ASP A 111 2.02 -6.24 18.68
N PRO A 112 2.82 -5.94 19.74
CA PRO A 112 4.19 -6.44 19.84
C PRO A 112 4.21 -7.98 19.74
N ALA A 113 5.11 -8.54 18.94
CA ALA A 113 5.16 -9.98 18.72
C ALA A 113 6.55 -10.46 18.33
N LEU A 114 6.77 -11.78 18.46
CA LEU A 114 7.95 -12.48 17.96
C LEU A 114 9.28 -11.95 18.48
N GLY A 115 9.30 -11.34 19.69
CA GLY A 115 10.49 -10.74 20.30
C GLY A 115 10.74 -9.27 19.91
N PHE A 116 9.80 -8.63 19.22
CA PHE A 116 9.92 -7.22 18.85
C PHE A 116 8.74 -6.37 19.38
N PRO A 117 9.03 -5.18 19.97
CA PRO A 117 10.37 -4.67 20.32
C PRO A 117 11.08 -5.53 21.37
N PRO A 118 12.40 -5.31 21.63
CA PRO A 118 13.14 -6.09 22.64
C PRO A 118 12.42 -6.16 23.97
N GLY A 119 12.36 -7.37 24.56
CA GLY A 119 11.59 -7.65 25.78
C GLY A 119 10.20 -8.22 25.53
N THR A 120 9.72 -8.22 24.29
CA THR A 120 8.46 -8.90 23.92
C THR A 120 8.65 -10.43 23.94
N PRO A 121 7.69 -11.23 24.45
CA PRO A 121 7.75 -12.68 24.34
C PRO A 121 7.85 -13.18 22.89
N LEU A 122 8.55 -14.31 22.69
CA LEU A 122 8.68 -14.93 21.37
C LEU A 122 7.41 -15.65 20.92
N GLU A 123 6.63 -16.15 21.87
CA GLU A 123 5.44 -16.97 21.63
C GLU A 123 4.29 -16.56 22.56
N ASN A 124 3.08 -16.96 22.20
CA ASN A 124 1.86 -16.86 23.03
C ASN A 124 1.46 -15.42 23.44
N ASN A 125 1.63 -14.46 22.57
CA ASN A 125 1.09 -13.13 22.81
C ASN A 125 -0.42 -13.12 22.49
N PRO A 126 -1.28 -12.83 23.47
CA PRO A 126 -2.70 -12.67 23.19
C PRO A 126 -2.90 -11.47 22.23
N ILE A 127 -3.78 -11.64 21.25
CA ILE A 127 -4.14 -10.54 20.34
C ILE A 127 -5.02 -9.55 21.10
N SER A 128 -4.59 -8.29 21.16
CA SER A 128 -5.39 -7.21 21.74
C SER A 128 -6.51 -6.79 20.76
N TRP A 129 -7.49 -6.05 21.26
CA TRP A 129 -8.52 -5.50 20.39
C TRP A 129 -7.95 -4.51 19.35
N HIS A 130 -6.90 -3.78 19.67
CA HIS A 130 -6.18 -2.93 18.72
C HIS A 130 -5.52 -3.75 17.60
N GLY A 131 -4.78 -4.80 17.97
CA GLY A 131 -4.15 -5.72 17.04
C GLY A 131 -5.18 -6.41 16.15
N MET A 132 -6.34 -6.80 16.72
CA MET A 132 -7.43 -7.36 15.92
C MET A 132 -7.95 -6.35 14.89
N LEU A 133 -8.22 -5.11 15.28
CA LEU A 133 -8.65 -4.06 14.36
C LEU A 133 -7.59 -3.73 13.33
N HIS A 134 -6.30 -3.74 13.69
CA HIS A 134 -5.19 -3.60 12.74
C HIS A 134 -5.27 -4.65 11.63
N PHE A 135 -5.45 -5.92 11.99
CA PHE A 135 -5.61 -7.00 11.01
C PHE A 135 -6.84 -6.82 10.13
N ILE A 136 -7.97 -6.41 10.70
CA ILE A 136 -9.21 -6.20 9.95
C ILE A 136 -9.03 -5.08 8.92
N VAL A 137 -8.57 -3.89 9.35
CA VAL A 137 -8.43 -2.75 8.43
C VAL A 137 -7.33 -2.99 7.40
N GLY A 138 -6.22 -3.65 7.80
CA GLY A 138 -5.16 -4.07 6.90
C GLY A 138 -5.66 -5.05 5.85
N THR A 139 -6.41 -6.08 6.26
CA THR A 139 -7.00 -7.07 5.34
C THR A 139 -7.92 -6.41 4.32
N ILE A 140 -8.82 -5.52 4.77
CA ILE A 140 -9.72 -4.79 3.87
C ILE A 140 -8.92 -3.96 2.86
N GLY A 141 -7.88 -3.25 3.31
CA GLY A 141 -6.99 -2.49 2.45
C GLY A 141 -6.27 -3.37 1.44
N PHE A 142 -5.71 -4.50 1.87
CA PHE A 142 -4.98 -5.44 1.00
C PHE A 142 -5.89 -6.09 -0.05
N ILE A 143 -7.10 -6.48 0.33
CA ILE A 143 -8.10 -6.96 -0.64
C ILE A 143 -8.39 -5.87 -1.68
N GLY A 144 -8.58 -4.63 -1.26
CA GLY A 144 -8.74 -3.50 -2.17
C GLY A 144 -7.58 -3.39 -3.16
N PHE A 145 -6.33 -3.43 -2.67
CA PHE A 145 -5.14 -3.37 -3.51
C PHE A 145 -5.07 -4.52 -4.53
N ILE A 146 -5.28 -5.77 -4.07
CA ILE A 146 -5.25 -6.96 -4.92
C ILE A 146 -6.31 -6.87 -6.02
N VAL A 147 -7.54 -6.48 -5.66
CA VAL A 147 -8.64 -6.29 -6.62
C VAL A 147 -8.31 -5.18 -7.63
N ALA A 148 -7.70 -4.06 -7.19
CA ALA A 148 -7.26 -3.01 -8.10
C ALA A 148 -6.23 -3.53 -9.12
N CYS A 149 -5.25 -4.34 -8.68
CA CYS A 149 -4.27 -4.96 -9.56
C CYS A 149 -4.93 -5.83 -10.63
N PHE A 150 -5.86 -6.72 -10.27
CA PHE A 150 -6.53 -7.60 -11.23
C PHE A 150 -7.47 -6.83 -12.20
N MET A 151 -8.17 -5.83 -11.70
CA MET A 151 -8.99 -4.97 -12.56
C MET A 151 -8.15 -4.25 -13.60
N LEU A 152 -7.01 -3.69 -13.18
CA LEU A 152 -6.11 -2.97 -14.08
C LEU A 152 -5.34 -3.91 -15.01
N ALA A 153 -5.00 -5.12 -14.59
CA ALA A 153 -4.45 -6.15 -15.47
C ALA A 153 -5.42 -6.44 -16.62
N ARG A 154 -6.70 -6.66 -16.32
CA ARG A 154 -7.76 -6.88 -17.33
C ARG A 154 -7.93 -5.66 -18.25
N ARG A 155 -7.95 -4.45 -17.67
CA ARG A 155 -8.06 -3.20 -18.44
C ARG A 155 -6.91 -3.04 -19.41
N PHE A 156 -5.66 -3.18 -18.96
CA PHE A 156 -4.48 -3.03 -19.81
C PHE A 156 -4.42 -4.10 -20.90
N ASN A 157 -4.87 -5.33 -20.61
CA ASN A 157 -4.98 -6.37 -21.62
C ASN A 157 -6.01 -5.97 -22.71
N SER A 158 -7.17 -5.44 -22.35
CA SER A 158 -8.17 -4.97 -23.31
C SER A 158 -7.71 -3.75 -24.13
N LEU A 159 -6.79 -2.95 -23.58
CA LEU A 159 -6.16 -1.81 -24.26
C LEU A 159 -4.92 -2.20 -25.08
N GLN A 160 -4.65 -3.52 -25.25
CA GLN A 160 -3.47 -4.04 -25.95
C GLN A 160 -2.14 -3.51 -25.38
N ARG A 161 -2.06 -3.35 -24.05
CA ARG A 161 -0.85 -2.95 -23.31
C ARG A 161 -0.35 -4.12 -22.46
N PRO A 162 0.20 -5.19 -23.07
CA PRO A 162 0.49 -6.45 -22.36
C PRO A 162 1.53 -6.28 -21.23
N GLY A 163 2.51 -5.41 -21.38
CA GLY A 163 3.50 -5.15 -20.33
C GLY A 163 2.86 -4.67 -19.03
N TRP A 164 1.93 -3.71 -19.11
CA TRP A 164 1.17 -3.23 -17.96
C TRP A 164 0.20 -4.27 -17.42
N ALA A 165 -0.41 -5.08 -18.29
CA ALA A 165 -1.29 -6.17 -17.88
C ALA A 165 -0.53 -7.21 -17.04
N TRP A 166 0.62 -7.68 -17.50
CA TRP A 166 1.46 -8.63 -16.77
C TRP A 166 2.03 -8.04 -15.51
N TYR A 167 2.52 -6.79 -15.51
CA TYR A 167 3.03 -6.14 -14.30
C TYR A 167 1.95 -6.07 -13.23
N SER A 168 0.73 -5.67 -13.58
CA SER A 168 -0.40 -5.62 -12.65
C SER A 168 -0.79 -7.01 -12.14
N LEU A 169 -0.86 -8.00 -13.02
CA LEU A 169 -1.21 -9.38 -12.66
C LEU A 169 -0.20 -9.98 -11.70
N ILE A 170 1.09 -9.90 -12.03
CA ILE A 170 2.18 -10.45 -11.21
C ILE A 170 2.19 -9.77 -9.84
N THR A 171 2.07 -8.44 -9.79
CA THR A 171 2.00 -7.69 -8.53
C THR A 171 0.84 -8.17 -7.66
N GLY A 172 -0.37 -8.30 -8.23
CA GLY A 172 -1.54 -8.75 -7.50
C GLY A 172 -1.41 -10.20 -6.99
N VAL A 173 -0.87 -11.11 -7.81
CA VAL A 173 -0.68 -12.52 -7.44
C VAL A 173 0.37 -12.67 -6.33
N LEU A 174 1.53 -12.02 -6.46
CA LEU A 174 2.59 -12.10 -5.45
C LEU A 174 2.15 -11.47 -4.13
N PHE A 175 1.40 -10.35 -4.19
CA PHE A 175 0.86 -9.74 -2.99
C PHE A 175 -0.17 -10.63 -2.30
N LEU A 176 -1.10 -11.24 -3.06
CA LEU A 176 -2.08 -12.17 -2.54
C LEU A 176 -1.40 -13.39 -1.89
N ALA A 177 -0.45 -14.02 -2.59
CA ALA A 177 0.23 -15.21 -2.10
C ALA A 177 1.00 -14.94 -0.79
N SER A 178 1.74 -13.82 -0.72
CA SER A 178 2.48 -13.45 0.48
C SER A 178 1.56 -13.03 1.63
N PHE A 179 0.44 -12.36 1.34
CA PHE A 179 -0.56 -12.01 2.35
C PHE A 179 -1.24 -13.26 2.94
N VAL A 180 -1.62 -14.22 2.09
CA VAL A 180 -2.16 -15.51 2.55
C VAL A 180 -1.13 -16.25 3.40
N GLY A 181 0.15 -16.21 3.01
CA GLY A 181 1.24 -16.81 3.79
C GLY A 181 1.32 -16.22 5.21
N ILE A 182 1.26 -14.89 5.37
CA ILE A 182 1.25 -14.24 6.70
C ILE A 182 -0.03 -14.61 7.47
N ALA A 183 -1.19 -14.51 6.82
CA ALA A 183 -2.47 -14.78 7.47
C ALA A 183 -2.64 -16.22 7.94
N SER A 184 -1.98 -17.18 7.28
CA SER A 184 -2.00 -18.59 7.67
C SER A 184 -1.07 -18.92 8.85
N GLY A 185 -0.30 -17.97 9.37
CA GLY A 185 0.69 -18.21 10.43
C GLY A 185 1.85 -19.11 9.97
N SER A 186 2.14 -19.17 8.67
CA SER A 186 3.23 -19.98 8.12
C SER A 186 4.56 -19.62 8.77
N LYS A 187 5.34 -20.65 9.11
CA LYS A 187 6.70 -20.48 9.64
C LYS A 187 7.68 -20.29 8.47
N GLY A 188 8.74 -19.53 8.71
CA GLY A 188 9.78 -19.26 7.72
C GLY A 188 9.79 -17.78 7.27
N PRO A 189 10.49 -17.44 6.18
CA PRO A 189 10.72 -16.05 5.79
C PRO A 189 9.52 -15.39 5.12
N VAL A 190 8.29 -15.68 5.57
CA VAL A 190 7.04 -15.18 4.98
C VAL A 190 6.96 -13.65 5.11
N SER A 191 7.46 -13.10 6.23
CA SER A 191 7.53 -11.65 6.43
C SER A 191 8.41 -10.97 5.40
N LEU A 192 9.54 -11.58 5.03
CA LEU A 192 10.42 -11.08 3.96
C LEU A 192 9.71 -11.09 2.60
N PHE A 193 9.05 -12.21 2.24
CA PHE A 193 8.28 -12.27 0.98
C PHE A 193 7.16 -11.23 0.93
N PHE A 194 6.49 -11.02 2.06
CA PHE A 194 5.47 -9.99 2.14
C PHE A 194 6.06 -8.59 2.02
N ALA A 195 7.21 -8.31 2.63
CA ALA A 195 7.90 -7.02 2.47
C ALA A 195 8.30 -6.77 1.01
N ILE A 196 8.81 -7.79 0.31
CA ILE A 196 9.13 -7.71 -1.12
C ILE A 196 7.86 -7.41 -1.93
N ALA A 197 6.75 -8.08 -1.63
CA ALA A 197 5.48 -7.83 -2.31
C ALA A 197 4.95 -6.41 -2.04
N VAL A 198 5.13 -5.87 -0.83
CA VAL A 198 4.79 -4.49 -0.48
C VAL A 198 5.64 -3.50 -1.29
N VAL A 199 6.96 -3.72 -1.39
CA VAL A 199 7.85 -2.89 -2.23
C VAL A 199 7.42 -2.94 -3.70
N LEU A 200 7.16 -4.14 -4.23
CA LEU A 200 6.65 -4.31 -5.59
C LEU A 200 5.31 -3.58 -5.80
N GLY A 201 4.40 -3.67 -4.83
CA GLY A 201 3.11 -2.99 -4.87
C GLY A 201 3.24 -1.47 -4.91
N PHE A 202 4.07 -0.89 -4.06
CA PHE A 202 4.30 0.56 -4.04
C PHE A 202 5.03 1.06 -5.29
N THR A 203 6.00 0.32 -5.81
CA THR A 203 6.65 0.66 -7.08
C THR A 203 5.68 0.58 -8.26
N TRP A 204 4.80 -0.42 -8.28
CA TRP A 204 3.73 -0.52 -9.27
C TRP A 204 2.76 0.67 -9.18
N ILE A 205 2.31 1.07 -7.99
CA ILE A 205 1.44 2.24 -7.81
C ILE A 205 2.11 3.50 -8.36
N SER A 206 3.36 3.75 -7.96
CA SER A 206 4.11 4.93 -8.39
C SER A 206 4.30 4.96 -9.90
N ALA A 207 4.65 3.84 -10.52
CA ALA A 207 4.81 3.71 -11.97
C ALA A 207 3.47 3.91 -12.71
N LEU A 208 2.37 3.29 -12.22
CA LEU A 208 1.04 3.44 -12.77
C LEU A 208 0.58 4.90 -12.78
N LEU A 209 0.66 5.57 -11.63
CA LEU A 209 0.22 6.96 -11.50
C LEU A 209 1.11 7.92 -12.29
N SER A 210 2.41 7.63 -12.44
CA SER A 210 3.32 8.36 -13.32
C SER A 210 2.91 8.20 -14.79
N SER A 211 2.57 6.98 -15.24
CA SER A 211 2.08 6.75 -16.61
C SER A 211 0.78 7.52 -16.87
N LEU A 212 -0.16 7.50 -15.93
CA LEU A 212 -1.41 8.25 -16.05
C LEU A 212 -1.20 9.77 -16.03
N LYS A 213 -0.23 10.26 -15.26
CA LYS A 213 0.14 11.67 -15.24
C LYS A 213 0.71 12.11 -16.59
N ALA A 214 1.57 11.31 -17.21
CA ALA A 214 2.14 11.59 -18.52
C ALA A 214 1.08 11.61 -19.65
N GLU A 215 -0.05 10.90 -19.51
CA GLU A 215 -1.16 10.95 -20.47
C GLU A 215 -1.92 12.29 -20.48
N ILE A 216 -1.68 13.16 -19.49
CA ILE A 216 -2.35 14.46 -19.33
C ILE A 216 -1.39 15.66 -19.36
N GLU A 217 -0.10 15.42 -19.58
CA GLU A 217 0.92 16.45 -19.86
C GLU A 217 1.02 16.77 -21.33
#